data_b4b7f6a6a4b17c4c4afe7c71a83f6fa9
#
_entry.id   b4b7f6a6a4b17c4c4afe7c71a83f6fa9
#
_cell.length_a   1.000
_cell.length_b   1.000
_cell.length_c   1.000
_cell.angle_alpha   90.00
_cell.angle_beta   90.00
_cell.angle_gamma   90.00
#
_symmetry.space_group_name_H-M   'P 1'
#
loop_
_entity.id
_entity.type
_entity.pdbx_description
1 polymer ?
#
loop_
_entity_poly.entity_id
_entity_poly.type
_entity_poly.pdbx_seq_one_letter_code
_entity_poly.pdbx_strand_id
1 'polypeptide(L)'
;MKKQVLALAISAVLLAACGKKEEPAPAPAPAAPVAAAPAEPAKPAGPVFDDEKVLNIYNWPDYITETMVADFEKEYGIKVNYDTFETNEALHAKLVAGNTGYDIVVPGTVFAKGQIEGGLLQPLKKDQIPNLANLDGEFMKTLTKADPDNQHLVPWGWGFTTVGINKTKAEKALGGMPMPENAWDLVFKPEYTSKLKSCGIAYLDSPTEIIPVALHYIGKDAYSNDPADYKAANEMLAKVRKDIRLFSSTMIDDIAGGKACVAIGWSGDINQAAARVKENGGKDVIEALLPSTGALIFVDAMAVTKDAKHPNNAMAFIDFYLRPENAAAMANEMGYPTGNKAGMDKVNPEIAGNKTIFVESDYMAKMIPPSSFTNEAREAMANAYNAFKKGK
;
A
#
# COMPACT_ATOMS: atom_id res chain seq x y z
N MET A 1 44.45 4.51 52.46
CA MET A 1 45.88 4.78 52.61
C MET A 1 46.19 5.79 51.51
N LYS A 2 46.25 7.09 51.82
CA LYS A 2 47.47 7.93 52.06
C LYS A 2 48.44 7.80 50.86
N LYS A 3 48.84 8.85 50.10
CA LYS A 3 49.42 10.18 50.45
C LYS A 3 49.39 11.04 49.18
N GLN A 4 48.97 12.32 49.12
CA GLN A 4 49.70 13.53 49.47
C GLN A 4 51.11 13.65 48.79
N VAL A 5 51.42 14.71 48.11
CA VAL A 5 51.68 16.15 48.31
C VAL A 5 52.88 16.43 47.38
N LEU A 6 53.10 17.51 46.65
CA LEU A 6 53.65 18.75 47.14
C LEU A 6 53.81 19.78 46.01
N ALA A 7 53.44 21.00 46.28
CA ALA A 7 53.69 22.19 45.51
C ALA A 7 55.10 22.72 45.74
N LEU A 8 55.68 23.44 44.78
CA LEU A 8 56.71 24.46 45.09
C LEU A 8 56.57 25.65 44.14
N ALA A 9 56.32 26.79 44.75
CA ALA A 9 56.44 28.12 44.20
C ALA A 9 57.89 28.64 44.39
N ILE A 10 58.42 29.33 43.41
CA ILE A 10 59.58 30.23 43.61
C ILE A 10 59.28 31.54 42.86
N SER A 11 59.27 32.62 43.67
CA SER A 11 59.27 34.03 43.25
C SER A 11 60.68 34.56 43.15
N ALA A 12 60.98 35.45 42.19
CA ALA A 12 62.02 36.50 42.29
C ALA A 12 61.82 37.53 41.18
N VAL A 13 61.33 38.67 41.45
CA VAL A 13 61.88 40.00 41.74
C VAL A 13 62.64 40.68 40.58
N LEU A 14 61.98 41.71 40.04
CA LEU A 14 62.33 43.00 39.52
C LEU A 14 63.76 43.39 39.17
N LEU A 15 63.99 43.95 37.98
CA LEU A 15 64.73 45.21 37.81
C LEU A 15 64.25 45.94 36.55
N ALA A 16 63.95 47.23 36.72
CA ALA A 16 63.49 48.16 35.70
C ALA A 16 64.69 48.71 34.85
N ALA A 17 64.50 48.85 33.56
CA ALA A 17 65.29 49.77 32.75
C ALA A 17 64.38 50.37 31.65
N CYS A 18 64.25 51.70 31.65
CA CYS A 18 63.61 52.49 30.62
C CYS A 18 64.34 52.41 29.29
N GLY A 19 63.58 52.11 28.22
CA GLY A 19 64.05 52.27 26.87
C GLY A 19 62.81 52.36 25.95
N LYS A 20 62.50 53.56 25.44
CA LYS A 20 61.50 53.77 24.35
C LYS A 20 61.90 52.93 23.16
N LYS A 21 61.02 51.99 22.74
CA LYS A 21 61.06 51.40 21.41
C LYS A 21 59.64 51.51 20.83
N GLU A 22 59.62 51.95 19.60
CA GLU A 22 58.41 52.02 18.74
C GLU A 22 57.65 50.72 18.70
N GLU A 23 56.31 50.81 18.81
CA GLU A 23 55.40 49.68 18.60
C GLU A 23 55.48 49.20 17.12
N PRO A 24 55.67 47.92 16.85
CA PRO A 24 55.42 47.39 15.53
C PRO A 24 53.91 47.31 15.23
N ALA A 25 53.54 47.69 14.04
CA ALA A 25 52.18 47.64 13.53
C ALA A 25 51.53 46.26 13.72
N PRO A 26 50.23 46.19 14.05
CA PRO A 26 49.54 44.90 14.26
C PRO A 26 49.54 44.07 12.98
N ALA A 27 49.87 42.77 13.11
CA ALA A 27 49.79 41.80 12.05
C ALA A 27 48.33 41.68 11.56
N PRO A 28 48.13 41.48 10.24
CA PRO A 28 46.77 41.31 9.71
C PRO A 28 46.11 40.08 10.36
N ALA A 29 44.85 40.25 10.77
CA ALA A 29 44.04 39.19 11.33
C ALA A 29 43.89 38.02 10.33
N PRO A 30 43.86 36.75 10.77
CA PRO A 30 43.60 35.63 9.89
C PRO A 30 42.27 35.84 9.17
N ALA A 31 42.26 35.68 7.86
CA ALA A 31 41.04 35.75 7.06
C ALA A 31 40.05 34.68 7.60
N ALA A 32 38.82 35.12 7.87
CA ALA A 32 37.75 34.20 8.25
C ALA A 32 37.58 33.14 7.15
N PRO A 33 37.29 31.87 7.53
CA PRO A 33 37.03 30.87 6.50
C PRO A 33 35.86 31.32 5.65
N VAL A 34 36.10 31.38 4.35
CA VAL A 34 35.06 31.60 3.35
C VAL A 34 34.09 30.42 3.49
N ALA A 35 32.87 30.68 3.91
CA ALA A 35 31.81 29.67 3.91
C ALA A 35 31.70 29.18 2.46
N ALA A 36 31.92 27.87 2.29
CA ALA A 36 31.69 27.24 1.00
C ALA A 36 30.22 27.48 0.62
N ALA A 37 29.99 27.98 -0.59
CA ALA A 37 28.65 28.12 -1.13
C ALA A 37 27.93 26.75 -1.03
N PRO A 38 26.63 26.73 -0.72
CA PRO A 38 25.88 25.47 -0.74
C PRO A 38 26.12 24.81 -2.10
N ALA A 39 26.54 23.55 -2.08
CA ALA A 39 26.66 22.76 -3.30
C ALA A 39 25.27 22.72 -3.96
N GLU A 40 25.17 23.11 -5.23
CA GLU A 40 23.97 22.88 -6.01
C GLU A 40 23.58 21.43 -5.88
N PRO A 41 22.26 21.11 -5.69
CA PRO A 41 21.81 19.73 -5.67
C PRO A 41 22.29 19.02 -6.94
N ALA A 42 23.01 17.94 -6.78
CA ALA A 42 23.50 17.14 -7.90
C ALA A 42 22.32 16.80 -8.81
N LYS A 43 22.46 17.08 -10.10
CA LYS A 43 21.46 16.71 -11.11
C LYS A 43 21.23 15.21 -11.01
N PRO A 44 19.98 14.71 -10.99
CA PRO A 44 19.74 13.28 -10.90
C PRO A 44 20.57 12.51 -11.92
N ALA A 45 21.31 11.51 -11.47
CA ALA A 45 21.98 10.60 -12.40
C ALA A 45 20.91 9.93 -13.25
N GLY A 46 21.12 9.85 -14.58
CA GLY A 46 20.21 9.11 -15.45
C GLY A 46 20.06 7.64 -15.02
N PRO A 47 19.08 6.90 -15.57
CA PRO A 47 18.84 5.52 -15.16
C PRO A 47 20.10 4.66 -15.29
N VAL A 48 20.43 3.96 -14.22
CA VAL A 48 21.49 2.94 -14.18
C VAL A 48 20.82 1.59 -14.42
N PHE A 49 21.43 0.74 -15.23
CA PHE A 49 20.89 -0.58 -15.55
C PHE A 49 21.83 -1.68 -15.11
N ASP A 50 21.27 -2.86 -14.87
CA ASP A 50 22.04 -4.08 -14.69
C ASP A 50 22.56 -4.61 -16.06
N ASP A 51 23.60 -5.44 -16.04
CA ASP A 51 24.18 -6.03 -17.27
C ASP A 51 23.16 -6.93 -17.97
N GLU A 52 22.43 -7.74 -17.21
CA GLU A 52 21.36 -8.58 -17.70
C GLU A 52 20.09 -7.75 -17.90
N LYS A 53 19.56 -7.73 -19.13
CA LYS A 53 18.37 -6.95 -19.50
C LYS A 53 17.10 -7.72 -19.23
N VAL A 54 16.89 -8.07 -17.95
CA VAL A 54 15.72 -8.79 -17.44
C VAL A 54 15.22 -8.08 -16.19
N LEU A 55 13.92 -8.15 -15.96
CA LEU A 55 13.24 -7.71 -14.75
C LEU A 55 12.13 -8.71 -14.40
N ASN A 56 12.13 -9.21 -13.18
CA ASN A 56 11.13 -10.15 -12.70
C ASN A 56 10.21 -9.45 -11.69
N ILE A 57 8.92 -9.36 -11.99
CA ILE A 57 7.91 -8.70 -11.17
C ILE A 57 6.92 -9.73 -10.64
N TYR A 58 6.55 -9.65 -9.36
CA TYR A 58 5.54 -10.45 -8.73
C TYR A 58 4.49 -9.54 -8.09
N ASN A 59 3.31 -9.49 -8.69
CA ASN A 59 2.25 -8.55 -8.35
C ASN A 59 0.90 -9.24 -8.23
N TRP A 60 -0.14 -8.48 -8.01
CA TRP A 60 -1.54 -8.92 -7.99
C TRP A 60 -2.04 -9.16 -9.43
N PRO A 61 -2.99 -10.08 -9.64
CA PRO A 61 -3.65 -10.23 -10.93
C PRO A 61 -4.51 -9.00 -11.25
N ASP A 62 -4.71 -8.73 -12.54
CA ASP A 62 -5.54 -7.63 -13.06
C ASP A 62 -5.19 -6.25 -12.44
N TYR A 63 -3.90 -6.00 -12.15
CA TYR A 63 -3.45 -4.82 -11.40
C TYR A 63 -2.30 -4.05 -12.09
N ILE A 64 -2.25 -4.10 -13.40
CA ILE A 64 -1.34 -3.34 -14.26
C ILE A 64 -2.03 -3.04 -15.59
N THR A 65 -1.76 -1.87 -16.20
CA THR A 65 -2.35 -1.51 -17.48
C THR A 65 -1.83 -2.42 -18.60
N GLU A 66 -2.65 -2.63 -19.62
CA GLU A 66 -2.35 -3.57 -20.72
C GLU A 66 -1.01 -3.25 -21.42
N THR A 67 -0.66 -1.97 -21.54
CA THR A 67 0.54 -1.55 -22.30
C THR A 67 1.77 -1.32 -21.44
N MET A 68 1.65 -1.17 -20.13
CA MET A 68 2.74 -0.74 -19.22
C MET A 68 4.03 -1.55 -19.39
N VAL A 69 3.89 -2.88 -19.41
CA VAL A 69 5.05 -3.78 -19.57
C VAL A 69 5.67 -3.61 -20.97
N ALA A 70 4.85 -3.60 -22.03
CA ALA A 70 5.32 -3.47 -23.39
C ALA A 70 6.00 -2.12 -23.67
N ASP A 71 5.46 -1.06 -23.09
CA ASP A 71 6.02 0.29 -23.21
C ASP A 71 7.37 0.41 -22.50
N PHE A 72 7.50 -0.18 -21.30
CA PHE A 72 8.77 -0.26 -20.59
C PHE A 72 9.81 -1.09 -21.36
N GLU A 73 9.44 -2.29 -21.84
CA GLU A 73 10.32 -3.14 -22.64
C GLU A 73 10.80 -2.43 -23.90
N LYS A 74 9.90 -1.72 -24.57
CA LYS A 74 10.21 -0.97 -25.80
C LYS A 74 11.17 0.18 -25.55
N GLU A 75 11.00 0.90 -24.43
CA GLU A 75 11.81 2.07 -24.13
C GLU A 75 13.21 1.69 -23.63
N TYR A 76 13.31 0.68 -22.77
CA TYR A 76 14.56 0.35 -22.10
C TYR A 76 15.28 -0.88 -22.63
N GLY A 77 14.62 -1.67 -23.47
CA GLY A 77 15.19 -2.94 -23.99
C GLY A 77 15.37 -3.99 -22.88
N ILE A 78 14.60 -3.89 -21.80
CA ILE A 78 14.64 -4.82 -20.67
C ILE A 78 13.40 -5.72 -20.76
N LYS A 79 13.62 -7.04 -20.81
CA LYS A 79 12.56 -8.03 -20.83
C LYS A 79 11.92 -8.16 -19.43
N VAL A 80 10.59 -8.02 -19.36
CA VAL A 80 9.84 -8.16 -18.11
C VAL A 80 9.19 -9.54 -18.03
N ASN A 81 9.46 -10.29 -16.99
CA ASN A 81 8.70 -11.47 -16.58
C ASN A 81 7.74 -11.04 -15.48
N TYR A 82 6.45 -11.13 -15.75
CA TYR A 82 5.41 -10.68 -14.85
C TYR A 82 4.58 -11.87 -14.36
N ASP A 83 4.69 -12.19 -13.09
CA ASP A 83 3.94 -13.24 -12.42
C ASP A 83 2.99 -12.67 -11.39
N THR A 84 1.96 -13.42 -11.00
CA THR A 84 0.94 -12.95 -10.07
C THR A 84 0.80 -13.83 -8.84
N PHE A 85 0.32 -13.22 -7.74
CA PHE A 85 -0.09 -13.90 -6.50
C PHE A 85 -1.48 -13.41 -6.07
N GLU A 86 -2.22 -14.26 -5.39
CA GLU A 86 -3.62 -13.97 -5.04
C GLU A 86 -3.80 -13.41 -3.62
N THR A 87 -2.79 -13.56 -2.73
CA THR A 87 -2.88 -13.10 -1.33
C THR A 87 -1.53 -12.61 -0.81
N ASN A 88 -1.56 -11.65 0.14
CA ASN A 88 -0.37 -11.21 0.85
C ASN A 88 0.33 -12.36 1.59
N GLU A 89 -0.44 -13.34 2.09
CA GLU A 89 0.07 -14.54 2.76
C GLU A 89 0.94 -15.38 1.81
N ALA A 90 0.50 -15.56 0.56
CA ALA A 90 1.26 -16.30 -0.46
C ALA A 90 2.57 -15.58 -0.80
N LEU A 91 2.51 -14.26 -1.04
CA LEU A 91 3.70 -13.44 -1.24
C LEU A 91 4.65 -13.52 -0.04
N HIS A 92 4.14 -13.35 1.18
CA HIS A 92 4.96 -13.37 2.39
C HIS A 92 5.66 -14.72 2.57
N ALA A 93 4.95 -15.81 2.40
CA ALA A 93 5.53 -17.16 2.48
C ALA A 93 6.67 -17.37 1.46
N LYS A 94 6.50 -16.85 0.23
CA LYS A 94 7.52 -16.90 -0.81
C LYS A 94 8.76 -16.08 -0.45
N LEU A 95 8.58 -14.87 0.11
CA LEU A 95 9.70 -14.03 0.56
C LEU A 95 10.48 -14.68 1.72
N VAL A 96 9.77 -15.28 2.68
CA VAL A 96 10.38 -15.98 3.83
C VAL A 96 11.17 -17.21 3.37
N ALA A 97 10.68 -17.93 2.37
CA ALA A 97 11.39 -19.08 1.81
C ALA A 97 12.72 -18.68 1.13
N GLY A 98 12.85 -17.43 0.68
CA GLY A 98 14.03 -16.91 0.00
C GLY A 98 14.24 -17.47 -1.42
N ASN A 99 15.25 -16.97 -2.11
CA ASN A 99 15.54 -17.29 -3.51
C ASN A 99 14.30 -17.15 -4.39
N THR A 100 13.63 -16.02 -4.24
CA THR A 100 12.32 -15.79 -4.85
C THR A 100 12.38 -15.78 -6.37
N GLY A 101 13.50 -15.32 -6.94
CA GLY A 101 13.69 -15.07 -8.37
C GLY A 101 13.05 -13.77 -8.84
N TYR A 102 12.38 -13.01 -7.96
CA TYR A 102 11.78 -11.73 -8.28
C TYR A 102 12.63 -10.54 -7.84
N ASP A 103 12.60 -9.48 -8.64
CA ASP A 103 13.29 -8.22 -8.37
C ASP A 103 12.33 -7.24 -7.68
N ILE A 104 11.10 -7.10 -8.22
CA ILE A 104 10.04 -6.28 -7.64
C ILE A 104 8.91 -7.16 -7.12
N VAL A 105 8.41 -6.82 -5.94
CA VAL A 105 7.19 -7.35 -5.36
C VAL A 105 6.27 -6.20 -4.94
N VAL A 106 4.95 -6.46 -4.86
CA VAL A 106 3.96 -5.43 -4.53
C VAL A 106 3.12 -5.87 -3.33
N PRO A 107 3.69 -5.90 -2.11
CA PRO A 107 2.95 -6.24 -0.90
C PRO A 107 1.97 -5.14 -0.50
N GLY A 108 0.88 -5.54 0.15
CA GLY A 108 0.09 -4.62 0.97
C GLY A 108 0.87 -4.15 2.20
N THR A 109 0.69 -2.90 2.60
CA THR A 109 1.43 -2.27 3.71
C THR A 109 1.23 -2.97 5.05
N VAL A 110 0.12 -3.69 5.25
CA VAL A 110 -0.14 -4.54 6.43
C VAL A 110 0.88 -5.66 6.60
N PHE A 111 1.51 -6.12 5.51
CA PHE A 111 2.59 -7.13 5.51
C PHE A 111 3.97 -6.50 5.33
N ALA A 112 4.06 -5.40 4.59
CA ALA A 112 5.34 -4.78 4.21
C ALA A 112 6.20 -4.41 5.42
N LYS A 113 5.60 -3.91 6.50
CA LYS A 113 6.33 -3.60 7.74
C LYS A 113 7.10 -4.81 8.27
N GLY A 114 6.42 -5.94 8.44
CA GLY A 114 7.07 -7.17 8.91
C GLY A 114 8.10 -7.73 7.93
N GLN A 115 7.92 -7.48 6.63
CA GLN A 115 8.88 -7.86 5.60
C GLN A 115 10.15 -7.00 5.65
N ILE A 116 10.02 -5.69 5.92
CA ILE A 116 11.14 -4.77 6.12
C ILE A 116 11.90 -5.15 7.41
N GLU A 117 11.19 -5.31 8.53
CA GLU A 117 11.78 -5.68 9.83
C GLU A 117 12.48 -7.05 9.77
N GLY A 118 11.95 -7.99 8.98
CA GLY A 118 12.55 -9.29 8.70
C GLY A 118 13.72 -9.26 7.71
N GLY A 119 14.07 -8.08 7.16
CA GLY A 119 15.16 -7.91 6.20
C GLY A 119 14.91 -8.65 4.87
N LEU A 120 13.63 -8.77 4.46
CA LEU A 120 13.22 -9.42 3.21
C LEU A 120 13.22 -8.47 2.00
N LEU A 121 13.27 -7.17 2.26
CA LEU A 121 13.28 -6.09 1.27
C LEU A 121 14.54 -5.26 1.41
N GLN A 122 15.07 -4.75 0.31
CA GLN A 122 16.25 -3.88 0.32
C GLN A 122 15.87 -2.39 0.19
N PRO A 123 16.69 -1.47 0.71
CA PRO A 123 16.47 -0.04 0.54
C PRO A 123 16.51 0.38 -0.92
N LEU A 124 15.67 1.34 -1.28
CA LEU A 124 15.60 1.94 -2.61
C LEU A 124 16.79 2.89 -2.85
N LYS A 125 17.29 2.90 -4.07
CA LYS A 125 18.30 3.87 -4.56
C LYS A 125 17.55 5.11 -5.08
N LYS A 126 17.12 5.99 -4.18
CA LYS A 126 16.24 7.13 -4.49
C LYS A 126 16.83 8.11 -5.51
N ASP A 127 18.16 8.21 -5.59
CA ASP A 127 18.88 8.98 -6.59
C ASP A 127 18.67 8.49 -8.03
N GLN A 128 18.24 7.23 -8.20
CA GLN A 128 17.89 6.63 -9.48
C GLN A 128 16.37 6.72 -9.80
N ILE A 129 15.56 7.33 -8.92
CA ILE A 129 14.10 7.41 -9.07
C ILE A 129 13.66 8.89 -8.97
N PRO A 130 14.02 9.75 -9.95
CA PRO A 130 13.67 11.16 -9.92
C PRO A 130 12.16 11.43 -9.88
N ASN A 131 11.33 10.54 -10.45
CA ASN A 131 9.88 10.66 -10.46
C ASN A 131 9.22 10.42 -9.07
N LEU A 132 9.98 10.08 -8.01
CA LEU A 132 9.47 10.18 -6.63
C LEU A 132 8.93 11.58 -6.29
N ALA A 133 9.43 12.61 -6.94
CA ALA A 133 8.95 13.99 -6.79
C ALA A 133 7.49 14.19 -7.23
N ASN A 134 6.93 13.27 -8.03
CA ASN A 134 5.55 13.30 -8.50
C ASN A 134 4.54 12.83 -7.45
N LEU A 135 5.01 12.16 -6.39
CA LEU A 135 4.15 11.64 -5.33
C LEU A 135 3.61 12.76 -4.43
N ASP A 136 2.41 12.58 -3.93
CA ASP A 136 1.80 13.46 -2.95
C ASP A 136 2.43 13.26 -1.57
N GLY A 137 2.96 14.35 -0.97
CA GLY A 137 3.65 14.29 0.32
C GLY A 137 2.73 13.90 1.48
N GLU A 138 1.44 14.25 1.44
CA GLU A 138 0.48 13.84 2.47
C GLU A 138 0.16 12.35 2.34
N PHE A 139 0.00 11.86 1.10
CA PHE A 139 -0.18 10.43 0.86
C PHE A 139 1.04 9.62 1.35
N MET A 140 2.25 10.10 1.07
CA MET A 140 3.48 9.42 1.53
C MET A 140 3.58 9.29 3.05
N LYS A 141 2.94 10.18 3.83
CA LYS A 141 2.85 10.03 5.29
C LYS A 141 2.07 8.78 5.72
N THR A 142 1.17 8.29 4.89
CA THR A 142 0.42 7.06 5.20
C THR A 142 1.33 5.83 5.23
N LEU A 143 2.38 5.84 4.41
CA LEU A 143 3.37 4.74 4.35
C LEU A 143 4.32 4.72 5.54
N THR A 144 4.51 5.85 6.24
CA THR A 144 5.50 5.95 7.33
C THR A 144 5.21 5.02 8.52
N LYS A 145 3.98 4.50 8.64
CA LYS A 145 3.65 3.46 9.63
C LYS A 145 4.29 2.10 9.31
N ALA A 146 4.45 1.80 8.03
CA ALA A 146 5.06 0.56 7.56
C ALA A 146 6.56 0.74 7.28
N ASP A 147 6.94 1.90 6.73
CA ASP A 147 8.31 2.27 6.33
C ASP A 147 8.60 3.69 6.83
N PRO A 148 9.05 3.88 8.09
CA PRO A 148 9.15 5.18 8.75
C PRO A 148 9.92 6.25 7.99
N ASP A 149 10.96 5.86 7.27
CA ASP A 149 11.83 6.76 6.49
C ASP A 149 11.54 6.68 4.98
N ASN A 150 10.49 5.98 4.57
CA ASN A 150 10.15 5.69 3.17
C ASN A 150 11.37 5.17 2.38
N GLN A 151 12.16 4.27 2.99
CA GLN A 151 13.40 3.76 2.38
C GLN A 151 13.16 2.56 1.45
N HIS A 152 12.04 1.83 1.61
CA HIS A 152 11.82 0.53 0.98
C HIS A 152 10.59 0.51 0.07
N LEU A 153 9.62 1.40 0.30
CA LEU A 153 8.31 1.33 -0.32
C LEU A 153 8.04 2.51 -1.25
N VAL A 154 7.48 2.21 -2.43
CA VAL A 154 6.92 3.20 -3.35
C VAL A 154 5.46 2.82 -3.63
N PRO A 155 4.48 3.74 -3.48
CA PRO A 155 3.09 3.41 -3.74
C PRO A 155 2.90 2.83 -5.14
N TRP A 156 2.19 1.70 -5.22
CA TRP A 156 1.64 1.15 -6.45
C TRP A 156 0.24 1.69 -6.66
N GLY A 157 -0.69 1.28 -5.81
CA GLY A 157 -2.06 1.73 -5.83
C GLY A 157 -2.66 1.67 -4.43
N TRP A 158 -3.80 2.29 -4.28
CA TRP A 158 -4.57 2.21 -3.04
C TRP A 158 -6.07 2.11 -3.32
N GLY A 159 -6.79 1.60 -2.37
CA GLY A 159 -8.21 1.47 -2.42
C GLY A 159 -8.75 1.10 -1.05
N PHE A 160 -9.90 0.49 -1.02
CA PHE A 160 -10.50 0.06 0.24
C PHE A 160 -11.33 -1.20 0.04
N THR A 161 -11.36 -2.03 1.08
CA THR A 161 -12.21 -3.21 1.15
C THR A 161 -13.63 -2.76 1.45
N THR A 162 -14.59 -3.13 0.60
CA THR A 162 -15.97 -2.69 0.67
C THR A 162 -16.96 -3.76 0.19
N VAL A 163 -18.22 -3.37 0.03
CA VAL A 163 -19.28 -4.19 -0.56
C VAL A 163 -19.49 -3.78 -2.01
N GLY A 164 -19.31 -4.74 -2.93
CA GLY A 164 -19.69 -4.60 -4.32
C GLY A 164 -21.04 -5.24 -4.59
N ILE A 165 -21.87 -4.61 -5.42
CA ILE A 165 -23.15 -5.17 -5.80
C ILE A 165 -23.37 -5.15 -7.32
N ASN A 166 -24.01 -6.20 -7.82
CA ASN A 166 -24.80 -6.11 -9.02
C ASN A 166 -26.20 -5.60 -8.60
N LYS A 167 -26.40 -4.30 -8.68
CA LYS A 167 -27.60 -3.62 -8.19
C LYS A 167 -28.86 -4.21 -8.79
N THR A 168 -28.85 -4.45 -10.11
CA THR A 168 -29.97 -5.02 -10.83
C THR A 168 -30.41 -6.36 -10.25
N LYS A 169 -29.48 -7.25 -9.96
CA LYS A 169 -29.76 -8.58 -9.41
C LYS A 169 -30.04 -8.54 -7.91
N ALA A 170 -29.34 -7.69 -7.16
CA ALA A 170 -29.51 -7.54 -5.73
C ALA A 170 -30.90 -6.97 -5.37
N GLU A 171 -31.35 -5.89 -6.04
CA GLU A 171 -32.68 -5.33 -5.85
C GLU A 171 -33.80 -6.35 -6.18
N LYS A 172 -33.62 -7.11 -7.26
CA LYS A 172 -34.55 -8.20 -7.59
C LYS A 172 -34.60 -9.26 -6.50
N ALA A 173 -33.46 -9.67 -5.95
CA ALA A 173 -33.38 -10.69 -4.89
C ALA A 173 -33.95 -10.17 -3.56
N LEU A 174 -33.79 -8.88 -3.25
CA LEU A 174 -34.35 -8.24 -2.07
C LEU A 174 -35.90 -8.19 -2.11
N GLY A 175 -36.52 -8.19 -3.32
CA GLY A 175 -37.98 -8.31 -3.46
C GLY A 175 -38.75 -7.16 -2.84
N GLY A 176 -38.25 -5.94 -3.00
CA GLY A 176 -38.88 -4.71 -2.44
C GLY A 176 -38.38 -4.34 -1.03
N MET A 177 -37.53 -5.14 -0.42
CA MET A 177 -36.82 -4.74 0.80
C MET A 177 -35.86 -3.58 0.47
N PRO A 178 -35.87 -2.47 1.23
CA PRO A 178 -34.99 -1.34 0.94
C PRO A 178 -33.52 -1.71 1.18
N MET A 179 -32.63 -1.03 0.45
CA MET A 179 -31.20 -1.08 0.72
C MET A 179 -30.92 -0.58 2.14
N PRO A 180 -29.98 -1.21 2.87
CA PRO A 180 -29.66 -0.78 4.22
C PRO A 180 -28.91 0.56 4.21
N GLU A 181 -29.00 1.32 5.29
CA GLU A 181 -28.21 2.53 5.50
C GLU A 181 -26.69 2.22 5.55
N ASN A 182 -26.34 1.12 6.22
CA ASN A 182 -24.97 0.64 6.23
C ASN A 182 -24.81 -0.52 5.23
N ALA A 183 -24.03 -0.31 4.19
CA ALA A 183 -23.80 -1.33 3.16
C ALA A 183 -23.25 -2.66 3.70
N TRP A 184 -22.53 -2.65 4.84
CA TRP A 184 -22.08 -3.88 5.50
C TRP A 184 -23.22 -4.81 5.92
N ASP A 185 -24.43 -4.28 6.13
CA ASP A 185 -25.59 -5.09 6.48
C ASP A 185 -25.98 -6.09 5.39
N LEU A 186 -25.70 -5.77 4.12
CA LEU A 186 -25.95 -6.67 2.97
C LEU A 186 -25.22 -8.01 3.08
N VAL A 187 -24.08 -8.00 3.77
CA VAL A 187 -23.20 -9.16 3.87
C VAL A 187 -23.12 -9.75 5.29
N PHE A 188 -23.45 -8.98 6.33
CA PHE A 188 -23.32 -9.43 7.73
C PHE A 188 -24.64 -9.62 8.47
N LYS A 189 -25.79 -9.16 7.92
CA LYS A 189 -27.11 -9.38 8.55
C LYS A 189 -27.88 -10.50 7.86
N PRO A 190 -28.32 -11.53 8.62
CA PRO A 190 -29.12 -12.65 8.08
C PRO A 190 -30.40 -12.22 7.34
N GLU A 191 -31.00 -11.09 7.71
CA GLU A 191 -32.21 -10.57 7.05
C GLU A 191 -31.95 -10.22 5.56
N TYR A 192 -30.75 -9.74 5.22
CA TYR A 192 -30.33 -9.44 3.86
C TYR A 192 -29.72 -10.66 3.17
N THR A 193 -28.78 -11.35 3.84
CA THR A 193 -28.04 -12.46 3.22
C THR A 193 -28.98 -13.62 2.84
N SER A 194 -30.02 -13.89 3.63
CA SER A 194 -31.02 -14.94 3.33
C SER A 194 -31.81 -14.67 2.03
N LYS A 195 -31.94 -13.43 1.60
CA LYS A 195 -32.55 -13.04 0.33
C LYS A 195 -31.51 -13.06 -0.81
N LEU A 196 -30.36 -12.46 -0.56
CA LEU A 196 -29.29 -12.28 -1.53
C LEU A 196 -28.58 -13.60 -1.91
N LYS A 197 -28.63 -14.66 -1.08
CA LYS A 197 -28.08 -15.97 -1.43
C LYS A 197 -28.65 -16.53 -2.73
N SER A 198 -29.87 -16.15 -3.12
CA SER A 198 -30.50 -16.60 -4.36
C SER A 198 -29.72 -16.13 -5.60
N CYS A 199 -29.18 -14.91 -5.59
CA CYS A 199 -28.32 -14.39 -6.66
C CYS A 199 -26.80 -14.58 -6.40
N GLY A 200 -26.44 -14.96 -5.15
CA GLY A 200 -25.08 -15.31 -4.75
C GLY A 200 -24.35 -14.22 -3.98
N ILE A 201 -23.69 -14.65 -2.89
CA ILE A 201 -22.83 -13.81 -2.07
C ILE A 201 -21.42 -14.39 -2.12
N ALA A 202 -20.43 -13.54 -2.38
CA ALA A 202 -19.01 -13.88 -2.37
C ALA A 202 -18.26 -13.13 -1.27
N TYR A 203 -17.31 -13.81 -0.65
CA TYR A 203 -16.35 -13.21 0.28
C TYR A 203 -14.95 -13.42 -0.27
N LEU A 204 -14.06 -12.44 -0.06
CA LEU A 204 -12.63 -12.60 -0.34
C LEU A 204 -12.07 -13.82 0.37
N ASP A 205 -11.26 -14.62 -0.31
CA ASP A 205 -10.56 -15.75 0.32
C ASP A 205 -9.26 -15.27 1.00
N SER A 206 -9.42 -14.29 1.87
CA SER A 206 -8.33 -13.69 2.64
C SER A 206 -8.76 -13.43 4.09
N PRO A 207 -8.12 -14.08 5.08
CA PRO A 207 -8.39 -13.81 6.49
C PRO A 207 -8.06 -12.38 6.90
N THR A 208 -7.00 -11.79 6.33
CA THR A 208 -6.54 -10.44 6.64
C THR A 208 -7.41 -9.34 6.00
N GLU A 209 -8.37 -9.71 5.15
CA GLU A 209 -9.42 -8.82 4.64
C GLU A 209 -10.73 -8.99 5.41
N ILE A 210 -11.21 -10.23 5.54
CA ILE A 210 -12.56 -10.49 6.06
C ILE A 210 -12.65 -10.29 7.57
N ILE A 211 -11.67 -10.75 8.35
CA ILE A 211 -11.73 -10.63 9.81
C ILE A 211 -11.67 -9.16 10.24
N PRO A 212 -10.78 -8.29 9.70
CA PRO A 212 -10.77 -6.88 10.03
C PRO A 212 -12.08 -6.14 9.73
N VAL A 213 -12.71 -6.38 8.56
CA VAL A 213 -14.01 -5.76 8.27
C VAL A 213 -15.12 -6.28 9.18
N ALA A 214 -15.08 -7.57 9.58
CA ALA A 214 -16.02 -8.14 10.54
C ALA A 214 -15.83 -7.53 11.93
N LEU A 215 -14.58 -7.33 12.38
CA LEU A 215 -14.26 -6.64 13.62
C LEU A 215 -14.78 -5.21 13.62
N HIS A 216 -14.47 -4.45 12.56
CA HIS A 216 -14.98 -3.09 12.39
C HIS A 216 -16.51 -3.04 12.46
N TYR A 217 -17.18 -3.96 11.78
CA TYR A 217 -18.64 -4.03 11.76
C TYR A 217 -19.26 -4.26 13.15
N ILE A 218 -18.62 -5.07 14.01
CA ILE A 218 -19.07 -5.29 15.40
C ILE A 218 -18.54 -4.27 16.40
N GLY A 219 -17.92 -3.18 15.94
CA GLY A 219 -17.42 -2.07 16.77
C GLY A 219 -16.14 -2.38 17.53
N LYS A 220 -15.34 -3.35 17.05
CA LYS A 220 -14.01 -3.67 17.56
C LYS A 220 -12.93 -2.95 16.74
N ASP A 221 -11.70 -2.91 17.28
CA ASP A 221 -10.55 -2.48 16.50
C ASP A 221 -10.34 -3.45 15.32
N ALA A 222 -10.39 -2.94 14.10
CA ALA A 222 -10.18 -3.74 12.89
C ALA A 222 -8.83 -4.46 12.88
N TYR A 223 -7.82 -3.84 13.51
CA TYR A 223 -6.46 -4.38 13.58
C TYR A 223 -6.10 -4.90 14.98
N SER A 224 -7.11 -5.38 15.73
CA SER A 224 -6.91 -6.02 17.02
C SER A 224 -5.95 -7.21 16.90
N ASN A 225 -5.06 -7.36 17.89
CA ASN A 225 -4.20 -8.53 18.03
C ASN A 225 -4.73 -9.50 19.13
N ASP A 226 -5.93 -9.28 19.64
CA ASP A 226 -6.56 -10.12 20.66
C ASP A 226 -7.35 -11.29 20.01
N PRO A 227 -6.97 -12.56 20.26
CA PRO A 227 -7.71 -13.73 19.74
C PRO A 227 -9.19 -13.77 20.18
N ALA A 228 -9.55 -13.13 21.31
CA ALA A 228 -10.94 -13.06 21.75
C ALA A 228 -11.81 -12.24 20.79
N ASP A 229 -11.25 -11.22 20.17
CA ASP A 229 -11.93 -10.42 19.17
C ASP A 229 -12.21 -11.23 17.90
N TYR A 230 -11.28 -12.09 17.47
CA TYR A 230 -11.48 -12.98 16.31
C TYR A 230 -12.58 -14.00 16.57
N LYS A 231 -12.71 -14.48 17.82
CA LYS A 231 -13.84 -15.35 18.20
C LYS A 231 -15.16 -14.59 18.07
N ALA A 232 -15.23 -13.35 18.56
CA ALA A 232 -16.44 -12.52 18.43
C ALA A 232 -16.80 -12.25 16.96
N ALA A 233 -15.81 -11.96 16.11
CA ALA A 233 -16.02 -11.84 14.66
C ALA A 233 -16.59 -13.14 14.06
N ASN A 234 -16.04 -14.29 14.43
CA ASN A 234 -16.52 -15.59 13.95
C ASN A 234 -17.95 -15.92 14.40
N GLU A 235 -18.32 -15.58 15.62
CA GLU A 235 -19.69 -15.74 16.12
C GLU A 235 -20.71 -14.91 15.30
N MET A 236 -20.30 -13.74 14.83
CA MET A 236 -21.10 -12.90 13.90
C MET A 236 -21.15 -13.54 12.52
N LEU A 237 -20.00 -13.90 11.95
CA LEU A 237 -19.88 -14.49 10.62
C LEU A 237 -20.62 -15.83 10.49
N ALA A 238 -20.63 -16.66 11.55
CA ALA A 238 -21.34 -17.93 11.57
C ALA A 238 -22.84 -17.80 11.29
N LYS A 239 -23.45 -16.65 11.65
CA LYS A 239 -24.89 -16.41 11.43
C LYS A 239 -25.25 -16.31 9.94
N VAL A 240 -24.30 -15.90 9.11
CA VAL A 240 -24.48 -15.71 7.66
C VAL A 240 -23.79 -16.77 6.81
N ARG A 241 -22.93 -17.61 7.40
CA ARG A 241 -22.10 -18.60 6.66
C ARG A 241 -22.88 -19.43 5.65
N LYS A 242 -24.05 -19.90 6.01
CA LYS A 242 -24.92 -20.75 5.16
C LYS A 242 -25.42 -20.05 3.90
N ASP A 243 -25.37 -18.72 3.86
CA ASP A 243 -25.87 -17.91 2.77
C ASP A 243 -24.72 -17.52 1.79
N ILE A 244 -23.45 -17.72 2.20
CA ILE A 244 -22.27 -17.43 1.39
C ILE A 244 -22.05 -18.53 0.37
N ARG A 245 -22.04 -18.16 -0.92
CA ARG A 245 -21.85 -19.09 -2.04
C ARG A 245 -20.40 -19.34 -2.35
N LEU A 246 -19.55 -18.29 -2.33
CA LEU A 246 -18.17 -18.33 -2.79
C LEU A 246 -17.22 -17.74 -1.73
N PHE A 247 -16.03 -18.31 -1.65
CA PHE A 247 -14.85 -17.71 -1.09
C PHE A 247 -13.84 -17.62 -2.24
N SER A 248 -13.52 -16.41 -2.71
CA SER A 248 -12.83 -16.21 -3.97
C SER A 248 -12.06 -14.89 -3.95
N SER A 249 -10.89 -14.88 -4.62
CA SER A 249 -10.12 -13.67 -4.90
C SER A 249 -10.27 -13.19 -6.36
N THR A 250 -11.13 -13.84 -7.16
CA THR A 250 -11.42 -13.49 -8.56
C THR A 250 -12.75 -12.75 -8.68
N MET A 251 -12.95 -11.72 -7.85
CA MET A 251 -14.25 -11.09 -7.72
C MET A 251 -14.69 -10.32 -8.96
N ILE A 252 -13.76 -9.80 -9.79
CA ILE A 252 -14.09 -9.17 -11.07
C ILE A 252 -14.93 -10.14 -11.91
N ASP A 253 -14.44 -11.37 -12.06
CA ASP A 253 -15.12 -12.43 -12.83
C ASP A 253 -16.40 -12.91 -12.14
N ASP A 254 -16.40 -12.98 -10.81
CA ASP A 254 -17.55 -13.49 -10.05
C ASP A 254 -18.76 -12.54 -10.14
N ILE A 255 -18.51 -11.22 -10.05
CA ILE A 255 -19.57 -10.21 -10.15
C ILE A 255 -19.94 -9.98 -11.62
N ALA A 256 -18.99 -9.74 -12.52
CA ALA A 256 -19.25 -9.48 -13.93
C ALA A 256 -19.88 -10.70 -14.61
N GLY A 257 -19.41 -11.90 -14.30
CA GLY A 257 -19.97 -13.17 -14.79
C GLY A 257 -21.28 -13.60 -14.12
N GLY A 258 -21.73 -12.87 -13.09
CA GLY A 258 -23.01 -13.09 -12.40
C GLY A 258 -23.05 -14.32 -11.50
N LYS A 259 -21.92 -14.86 -11.07
CA LYS A 259 -21.83 -15.91 -10.03
C LYS A 259 -22.21 -15.37 -8.66
N ALA A 260 -21.91 -14.10 -8.41
CA ALA A 260 -22.32 -13.36 -7.23
C ALA A 260 -22.99 -12.04 -7.61
N CYS A 261 -24.00 -11.63 -6.86
CA CYS A 261 -24.64 -10.33 -6.99
C CYS A 261 -24.21 -9.36 -5.87
N VAL A 262 -23.60 -9.88 -4.83
CA VAL A 262 -23.01 -9.11 -3.73
C VAL A 262 -21.68 -9.75 -3.34
N ALA A 263 -20.66 -8.94 -3.10
CA ALA A 263 -19.36 -9.41 -2.65
C ALA A 263 -18.73 -8.47 -1.64
N ILE A 264 -17.96 -9.01 -0.68
CA ILE A 264 -16.94 -8.24 0.02
C ILE A 264 -15.70 -8.25 -0.86
N GLY A 265 -15.20 -7.06 -1.20
CA GLY A 265 -14.11 -6.96 -2.14
C GLY A 265 -13.42 -5.61 -2.20
N TRP A 266 -12.48 -5.49 -3.13
CA TRP A 266 -11.70 -4.28 -3.33
C TRP A 266 -12.41 -3.31 -4.26
N SER A 267 -12.40 -2.02 -3.90
CA SER A 267 -13.14 -0.98 -4.61
C SER A 267 -12.77 -0.88 -6.10
N GLY A 268 -11.50 -1.01 -6.44
CA GLY A 268 -11.04 -0.98 -7.83
C GLY A 268 -11.52 -2.17 -8.65
N ASP A 269 -11.46 -3.38 -8.09
CA ASP A 269 -11.95 -4.60 -8.75
C ASP A 269 -13.45 -4.52 -9.06
N ILE A 270 -14.22 -3.94 -8.14
CA ILE A 270 -15.66 -3.75 -8.36
C ILE A 270 -15.89 -2.76 -9.50
N ASN A 271 -15.10 -1.67 -9.56
CA ASN A 271 -15.16 -0.71 -10.66
C ASN A 271 -14.72 -1.34 -12.00
N GLN A 272 -13.69 -2.20 -11.99
CA GLN A 272 -13.30 -2.98 -13.17
C GLN A 272 -14.41 -3.95 -13.61
N ALA A 273 -15.07 -4.62 -12.66
CA ALA A 273 -16.22 -5.47 -13.00
C ALA A 273 -17.34 -4.68 -13.67
N ALA A 274 -17.60 -3.44 -13.22
CA ALA A 274 -18.56 -2.53 -13.84
C ALA A 274 -18.16 -2.16 -15.27
N ALA A 275 -16.89 -1.81 -15.49
CA ALA A 275 -16.34 -1.50 -16.81
C ALA A 275 -16.46 -2.72 -17.75
N ARG A 276 -16.06 -3.91 -17.28
CA ARG A 276 -16.12 -5.17 -18.06
C ARG A 276 -17.56 -5.52 -18.47
N VAL A 277 -18.56 -5.32 -17.59
CA VAL A 277 -19.97 -5.54 -17.96
C VAL A 277 -20.40 -4.57 -19.04
N LYS A 278 -20.04 -3.28 -18.94
CA LYS A 278 -20.36 -2.24 -19.93
C LYS A 278 -19.72 -2.52 -21.29
N GLU A 279 -18.45 -2.88 -21.31
CA GLU A 279 -17.68 -3.23 -22.54
C GLU A 279 -18.25 -4.43 -23.27
N ASN A 280 -18.73 -5.43 -22.53
CA ASN A 280 -19.38 -6.61 -23.10
C ASN A 280 -20.87 -6.36 -23.49
N GLY A 281 -21.35 -5.12 -23.47
CA GLY A 281 -22.73 -4.76 -23.83
C GLY A 281 -23.77 -5.23 -22.79
N GLY A 282 -23.35 -5.59 -21.58
CA GLY A 282 -24.24 -5.95 -20.48
C GLY A 282 -25.03 -4.76 -19.98
N LYS A 283 -26.21 -5.04 -19.39
CA LYS A 283 -27.12 -4.01 -18.87
C LYS A 283 -27.17 -3.99 -17.35
N ASP A 284 -26.49 -4.92 -16.69
CA ASP A 284 -26.43 -4.96 -15.24
C ASP A 284 -25.62 -3.77 -14.70
N VAL A 285 -26.09 -3.16 -13.64
CA VAL A 285 -25.41 -2.05 -12.98
C VAL A 285 -24.59 -2.62 -11.82
N ILE A 286 -23.26 -2.50 -11.93
CA ILE A 286 -22.33 -2.89 -10.86
C ILE A 286 -21.86 -1.63 -10.14
N GLU A 287 -21.87 -1.65 -8.82
CA GLU A 287 -21.49 -0.51 -7.97
C GLU A 287 -20.64 -0.98 -6.79
N ALA A 288 -19.55 -0.28 -6.51
CA ALA A 288 -18.91 -0.31 -5.21
C ALA A 288 -19.69 0.60 -4.25
N LEU A 289 -19.90 0.17 -3.01
CA LEU A 289 -20.65 0.94 -2.03
C LEU A 289 -19.72 1.63 -1.03
N LEU A 290 -20.21 2.71 -0.43
CA LEU A 290 -19.55 3.42 0.65
C LEU A 290 -20.29 3.15 1.97
N PRO A 291 -19.89 2.13 2.78
CA PRO A 291 -20.56 1.83 4.04
C PRO A 291 -20.59 3.03 4.98
N SER A 292 -21.73 3.30 5.63
CA SER A 292 -21.92 4.52 6.43
C SER A 292 -20.96 4.59 7.64
N THR A 293 -20.47 3.46 8.11
CA THR A 293 -19.48 3.36 9.21
C THR A 293 -18.02 3.42 8.75
N GLY A 294 -17.78 3.57 7.44
CA GLY A 294 -16.45 3.55 6.85
C GLY A 294 -16.03 2.19 6.30
N ALA A 295 -14.89 2.18 5.67
CA ALA A 295 -14.26 1.03 5.02
C ALA A 295 -12.76 0.97 5.37
N LEU A 296 -12.11 -0.18 5.16
CA LEU A 296 -10.70 -0.35 5.47
C LEU A 296 -9.85 0.01 4.25
N ILE A 297 -8.96 0.98 4.42
CA ILE A 297 -8.00 1.37 3.39
C ILE A 297 -6.92 0.29 3.30
N PHE A 298 -6.54 -0.05 2.08
CA PHE A 298 -5.27 -0.71 1.80
C PHE A 298 -4.40 0.17 0.91
N VAL A 299 -3.11 0.00 1.03
CA VAL A 299 -2.11 0.60 0.15
C VAL A 299 -1.15 -0.51 -0.23
N ASP A 300 -1.03 -0.73 -1.52
CA ASP A 300 -0.02 -1.64 -2.08
C ASP A 300 1.18 -0.84 -2.54
N ALA A 301 2.36 -1.37 -2.30
CA ALA A 301 3.57 -0.64 -2.58
C ALA A 301 4.62 -1.53 -3.27
N MET A 302 5.28 -0.99 -4.30
CA MET A 302 6.45 -1.61 -4.87
C MET A 302 7.58 -1.66 -3.86
N ALA A 303 8.23 -2.79 -3.78
CA ALA A 303 9.44 -3.02 -3.02
C ALA A 303 10.41 -3.91 -3.80
N VAL A 304 11.71 -3.72 -3.56
CA VAL A 304 12.74 -4.55 -4.16
C VAL A 304 13.13 -5.64 -3.19
N THR A 305 13.12 -6.91 -3.65
CA THR A 305 13.43 -8.05 -2.78
C THR A 305 14.89 -8.04 -2.34
N LYS A 306 15.18 -8.63 -1.17
CA LYS A 306 16.55 -8.75 -0.65
C LYS A 306 17.49 -9.47 -1.62
N ASP A 307 16.97 -10.44 -2.34
CA ASP A 307 17.71 -11.34 -3.25
C ASP A 307 17.53 -10.97 -4.73
N ALA A 308 17.03 -9.75 -5.02
CA ALA A 308 16.88 -9.23 -6.38
C ALA A 308 18.23 -9.29 -7.14
N LYS A 309 18.19 -9.86 -8.34
CA LYS A 309 19.36 -9.94 -9.22
C LYS A 309 19.53 -8.70 -10.08
N HIS A 310 18.42 -7.98 -10.33
CA HIS A 310 18.40 -6.83 -11.23
C HIS A 310 17.87 -5.58 -10.49
N PRO A 311 18.51 -5.15 -9.38
CA PRO A 311 17.99 -4.04 -8.57
C PRO A 311 18.02 -2.68 -9.29
N ASN A 312 18.92 -2.47 -10.26
CA ASN A 312 18.94 -1.23 -11.03
C ASN A 312 17.84 -1.20 -12.09
N ASN A 313 17.54 -2.33 -12.74
CA ASN A 313 16.40 -2.45 -13.64
C ASN A 313 15.08 -2.25 -12.87
N ALA A 314 15.03 -2.70 -11.61
CA ALA A 314 13.90 -2.45 -10.72
C ALA A 314 13.70 -0.94 -10.44
N MET A 315 14.78 -0.20 -10.14
CA MET A 315 14.70 1.26 -9.95
C MET A 315 14.21 1.97 -11.22
N ALA A 316 14.69 1.53 -12.40
CA ALA A 316 14.25 2.09 -13.68
C ALA A 316 12.74 1.85 -13.93
N PHE A 317 12.22 0.67 -13.58
CA PHE A 317 10.79 0.38 -13.70
C PHE A 317 9.96 1.21 -12.70
N ILE A 318 10.41 1.35 -11.47
CA ILE A 318 9.75 2.18 -10.45
C ILE A 318 9.69 3.64 -10.94
N ASP A 319 10.78 4.17 -11.48
CA ASP A 319 10.82 5.52 -12.03
C ASP A 319 9.87 5.69 -13.23
N PHE A 320 9.87 4.72 -14.14
CA PHE A 320 8.95 4.68 -15.28
C PHE A 320 7.49 4.66 -14.83
N TYR A 321 7.15 3.80 -13.86
CA TYR A 321 5.80 3.70 -13.30
C TYR A 321 5.32 5.03 -12.69
N LEU A 322 6.21 5.77 -12.04
CA LEU A 322 5.90 7.04 -11.38
C LEU A 322 5.76 8.23 -12.35
N ARG A 323 5.85 8.04 -13.66
CA ARG A 323 5.53 9.11 -14.61
C ARG A 323 4.05 9.49 -14.52
N PRO A 324 3.71 10.78 -14.68
CA PRO A 324 2.32 11.24 -14.57
C PRO A 324 1.34 10.50 -15.48
N GLU A 325 1.75 10.21 -16.72
CA GLU A 325 0.93 9.47 -17.70
C GLU A 325 0.65 8.03 -17.26
N ASN A 326 1.65 7.33 -16.73
CA ASN A 326 1.52 5.94 -16.28
C ASN A 326 0.66 5.83 -15.01
N ALA A 327 0.83 6.77 -14.09
CA ALA A 327 0.00 6.86 -12.89
C ALA A 327 -1.47 7.17 -13.22
N ALA A 328 -1.72 8.05 -14.21
CA ALA A 328 -3.07 8.32 -14.68
C ALA A 328 -3.70 7.11 -15.40
N ALA A 329 -2.90 6.37 -16.19
CA ALA A 329 -3.36 5.16 -16.86
C ALA A 329 -3.81 4.10 -15.85
N MET A 330 -3.07 3.92 -14.75
CA MET A 330 -3.47 3.03 -13.66
C MET A 330 -4.86 3.39 -13.08
N ALA A 331 -5.11 4.67 -12.81
CA ALA A 331 -6.41 5.11 -12.32
C ALA A 331 -7.51 4.90 -13.39
N ASN A 332 -7.22 5.22 -14.65
CA ASN A 332 -8.18 5.16 -15.74
C ASN A 332 -8.60 3.74 -16.11
N GLU A 333 -7.66 2.80 -16.13
CA GLU A 333 -7.88 1.43 -16.59
C GLU A 333 -8.18 0.48 -15.43
N MET A 334 -7.44 0.64 -14.30
CA MET A 334 -7.54 -0.29 -13.17
C MET A 334 -8.50 0.18 -12.07
N GLY A 335 -8.96 1.43 -12.10
CA GLY A 335 -9.83 1.98 -11.06
C GLY A 335 -9.14 2.16 -9.71
N TYR A 336 -7.80 2.23 -9.69
CA TYR A 336 -6.99 2.41 -8.49
C TYR A 336 -6.13 3.67 -8.58
N PRO A 337 -6.32 4.65 -7.70
CA PRO A 337 -5.42 5.80 -7.62
C PRO A 337 -4.06 5.38 -7.05
N THR A 338 -3.00 6.08 -7.47
CA THR A 338 -1.60 5.69 -7.20
C THR A 338 -0.88 6.56 -6.16
N GLY A 339 -1.52 7.60 -5.64
CA GLY A 339 -0.85 8.60 -4.80
C GLY A 339 0.05 9.57 -5.57
N ASN A 340 0.08 9.52 -6.91
CA ASN A 340 0.84 10.42 -7.77
C ASN A 340 0.00 11.65 -8.11
N LYS A 341 0.34 12.81 -7.52
CA LYS A 341 -0.41 14.05 -7.73
C LYS A 341 -0.17 14.67 -9.11
N ALA A 342 0.99 14.42 -9.72
CA ALA A 342 1.34 15.00 -11.02
C ALA A 342 0.56 14.35 -12.19
N GLY A 343 -0.06 13.19 -11.98
CA GLY A 343 -0.89 12.52 -12.97
C GLY A 343 -2.38 12.89 -12.91
N MET A 344 -2.82 13.63 -11.88
CA MET A 344 -4.25 13.87 -11.65
C MET A 344 -4.96 14.62 -12.78
N ASP A 345 -4.28 15.55 -13.46
CA ASP A 345 -4.81 16.28 -14.61
C ASP A 345 -5.01 15.44 -15.87
N LYS A 346 -4.46 14.22 -15.89
CA LYS A 346 -4.54 13.22 -16.98
C LYS A 346 -5.58 12.14 -16.71
N VAL A 347 -6.17 12.11 -15.52
CA VAL A 347 -7.23 11.18 -15.18
C VAL A 347 -8.52 11.58 -15.91
N ASN A 348 -9.20 10.61 -16.52
CA ASN A 348 -10.47 10.83 -17.21
C ASN A 348 -11.50 11.45 -16.27
N PRO A 349 -12.27 12.47 -16.70
CA PRO A 349 -13.24 13.16 -15.83
C PRO A 349 -14.30 12.22 -15.22
N GLU A 350 -14.73 11.18 -15.93
CA GLU A 350 -15.67 10.16 -15.42
C GLU A 350 -15.04 9.41 -14.24
N ILE A 351 -13.77 9.01 -14.36
CA ILE A 351 -13.02 8.30 -13.32
C ILE A 351 -12.69 9.24 -12.15
N ALA A 352 -12.25 10.46 -12.42
CA ALA A 352 -11.96 11.48 -11.39
C ALA A 352 -13.22 11.85 -10.58
N GLY A 353 -14.42 11.80 -11.19
CA GLY A 353 -15.70 12.04 -10.53
C GLY A 353 -16.27 10.82 -9.78
N ASN A 354 -15.66 9.63 -9.93
CA ASN A 354 -16.12 8.42 -9.25
C ASN A 354 -15.64 8.41 -7.79
N LYS A 355 -16.59 8.57 -6.85
CA LYS A 355 -16.33 8.66 -5.40
C LYS A 355 -15.84 7.34 -4.76
N THR A 356 -15.93 6.23 -5.49
CA THR A 356 -15.39 4.94 -5.04
C THR A 356 -13.99 4.65 -5.59
N ILE A 357 -13.46 5.58 -6.38
CA ILE A 357 -12.05 5.62 -6.81
C ILE A 357 -11.37 6.81 -6.12
N PHE A 358 -11.88 8.02 -6.33
CA PHE A 358 -11.39 9.23 -5.68
C PHE A 358 -12.35 9.65 -4.55
N VAL A 359 -12.05 9.15 -3.37
CA VAL A 359 -12.89 9.29 -2.18
C VAL A 359 -12.91 10.73 -1.68
N GLU A 360 -14.09 11.27 -1.38
CA GLU A 360 -14.23 12.61 -0.81
C GLU A 360 -13.68 12.68 0.63
N SER A 361 -13.19 13.85 1.02
CA SER A 361 -12.55 14.09 2.32
C SER A 361 -13.45 13.70 3.52
N ASP A 362 -14.74 13.97 3.43
CA ASP A 362 -15.69 13.67 4.50
C ASP A 362 -15.87 12.17 4.74
N TYR A 363 -15.81 11.37 3.66
CA TYR A 363 -15.84 9.92 3.79
C TYR A 363 -14.46 9.37 4.18
N MET A 364 -13.38 9.96 3.65
CA MET A 364 -12.02 9.59 4.00
C MET A 364 -11.77 9.68 5.52
N ALA A 365 -12.39 10.65 6.20
CA ALA A 365 -12.31 10.80 7.66
C ALA A 365 -12.94 9.63 8.46
N LYS A 366 -13.79 8.83 7.82
CA LYS A 366 -14.42 7.63 8.42
C LYS A 366 -13.66 6.35 8.10
N MET A 367 -12.73 6.39 7.16
CA MET A 367 -12.03 5.21 6.72
C MET A 367 -10.95 4.80 7.72
N ILE A 368 -10.71 3.51 7.80
CA ILE A 368 -9.75 2.91 8.72
C ILE A 368 -8.41 2.75 7.99
N PRO A 369 -7.36 3.46 8.40
CA PRO A 369 -6.05 3.31 7.77
C PRO A 369 -5.42 1.95 8.09
N PRO A 370 -4.57 1.41 7.20
CA PRO A 370 -3.93 0.12 7.40
C PRO A 370 -3.02 0.11 8.63
N SER A 371 -2.98 -1.02 9.31
CA SER A 371 -2.06 -1.30 10.41
C SER A 371 -1.55 -2.74 10.30
N SER A 372 -0.46 -3.06 10.97
CA SER A 372 0.15 -4.39 10.92
C SER A 372 -0.35 -5.28 12.05
N PHE A 373 -0.35 -6.59 11.80
CA PHE A 373 -0.63 -7.63 12.79
C PHE A 373 0.66 -8.30 13.25
N THR A 374 0.68 -8.81 14.49
CA THR A 374 1.72 -9.75 14.92
C THR A 374 1.59 -11.08 14.17
N ASN A 375 2.63 -11.91 14.20
CA ASN A 375 2.58 -13.24 13.56
C ASN A 375 1.53 -14.15 14.26
N GLU A 376 1.46 -14.08 15.59
CA GLU A 376 0.48 -14.79 16.40
C GLU A 376 -0.96 -14.38 16.05
N ALA A 377 -1.18 -13.08 15.85
CA ALA A 377 -2.47 -12.55 15.44
C ALA A 377 -2.86 -13.03 14.04
N ARG A 378 -1.91 -13.03 13.09
CA ARG A 378 -2.14 -13.56 11.73
C ARG A 378 -2.52 -15.05 11.76
N GLU A 379 -1.81 -15.85 12.55
CA GLU A 379 -2.13 -17.29 12.71
C GLU A 379 -3.51 -17.50 13.32
N ALA A 380 -3.81 -16.80 14.41
CA ALA A 380 -5.11 -16.88 15.07
C ALA A 380 -6.26 -16.44 14.15
N MET A 381 -6.06 -15.38 13.38
CA MET A 381 -7.00 -14.86 12.38
C MET A 381 -7.22 -15.87 11.25
N ALA A 382 -6.15 -16.48 10.72
CA ALA A 382 -6.25 -17.53 9.70
C ALA A 382 -7.02 -18.75 10.21
N ASN A 383 -6.77 -19.16 11.45
CA ASN A 383 -7.50 -20.27 12.09
C ASN A 383 -8.99 -19.94 12.26
N ALA A 384 -9.31 -18.73 12.73
CA ALA A 384 -10.68 -18.25 12.87
C ALA A 384 -11.40 -18.23 11.51
N TYR A 385 -10.78 -17.68 10.48
CA TYR A 385 -11.35 -17.60 9.14
C TYR A 385 -11.56 -19.00 8.52
N ASN A 386 -10.61 -19.91 8.69
CA ASN A 386 -10.73 -21.29 8.23
C ASN A 386 -11.85 -22.06 8.95
N ALA A 387 -12.07 -21.80 10.23
CA ALA A 387 -13.21 -22.36 10.97
C ALA A 387 -14.53 -21.83 10.42
N PHE A 388 -14.64 -20.53 10.18
CA PHE A 388 -15.79 -19.91 9.53
C PHE A 388 -16.07 -20.50 8.15
N LYS A 389 -15.07 -20.62 7.27
CA LYS A 389 -15.24 -21.24 5.93
C LYS A 389 -15.80 -22.64 6.00
N LYS A 390 -15.39 -23.45 6.99
CA LYS A 390 -15.85 -24.81 7.22
C LYS A 390 -17.23 -24.90 7.91
N GLY A 391 -17.80 -23.76 8.31
CA GLY A 391 -19.06 -23.71 9.05
C GLY A 391 -18.97 -24.27 10.47
N LYS A 392 -17.82 -24.11 11.12
CA LYS A 392 -17.51 -24.58 12.47
C LYS A 392 -17.47 -23.42 13.46
#